data_8e5ceec154b09b6942d7fda1eeb5bd13
#
_entry.id   8e5ceec154b09b6942d7fda1eeb5bd13
#
_cell.length_a   1.000
_cell.length_b   1.000
_cell.length_c   1.000
_cell.angle_alpha   90.00
_cell.angle_beta   90.00
_cell.angle_gamma   90.00
#
_symmetry.space_group_name_H-M   'P 1'
#
loop_
_entity.id
_entity.type
_entity.pdbx_description
1 polymer ?
#
loop_
_entity_poly.entity_id
_entity_poly.type
_entity_poly.pdbx_seq_one_letter_code
_entity_poly.pdbx_strand_id
1 'polypeptide(L)'
;MAPLTTGNGLPDVVVTGVAMTTALAVDAEGTWKKLLDGQSGIRTLEDPFVEEYNLPVRIGGHLLEDFDSELSRVELRRLSYLQKMSTVVGRRVWQNAGSPEVDTRRLMVSIGTGMGSSEELVFAYDAMRAKGLRAVSPLVVQMYMPNGPAAVVGLELQAKAGVCTPVAACASGSEAIANAWRNLVYGEADIAVCGGVETRIEAVPPATPTEVAAWLRELAGPDLDARRQTLARLVDAPSTPR
;
A
#
# COMPACT_ATOMS: atom_id res chain seq x y z
N MET A 1 -34.74 1.10 -14.31
CA MET A 1 -33.98 0.86 -15.55
C MET A 1 -33.38 -0.54 -15.43
N ALA A 2 -33.58 -1.43 -16.41
CA ALA A 2 -32.92 -2.74 -16.38
C ALA A 2 -31.42 -2.53 -16.47
N PRO A 3 -30.61 -3.30 -15.73
CA PRO A 3 -29.14 -3.19 -15.82
C PRO A 3 -28.70 -3.56 -17.24
N LEU A 4 -27.75 -2.80 -17.77
CA LEU A 4 -27.02 -3.18 -18.97
C LEU A 4 -26.30 -4.49 -18.68
N THR A 5 -26.42 -5.47 -19.56
CA THR A 5 -25.75 -6.76 -19.36
C THR A 5 -24.79 -7.03 -20.51
N THR A 6 -23.60 -7.51 -20.17
CA THR A 6 -22.67 -8.05 -21.18
C THR A 6 -23.29 -9.28 -21.89
N GLY A 7 -22.80 -9.66 -23.04
CA GLY A 7 -23.30 -10.81 -23.80
C GLY A 7 -23.24 -12.16 -23.06
N ASN A 8 -22.62 -12.21 -21.86
CA ASN A 8 -22.57 -13.36 -20.96
C ASN A 8 -23.59 -13.27 -19.80
N GLY A 9 -24.50 -12.28 -19.80
CA GLY A 9 -25.55 -12.12 -18.80
C GLY A 9 -25.13 -11.46 -17.47
N LEU A 10 -23.86 -11.07 -17.33
CA LEU A 10 -23.39 -10.33 -16.16
C LEU A 10 -23.67 -8.81 -16.33
N PRO A 11 -23.89 -8.07 -15.22
CA PRO A 11 -24.06 -6.63 -15.30
C PRO A 11 -22.79 -5.94 -15.81
N ASP A 12 -22.98 -4.88 -16.60
CA ASP A 12 -21.87 -4.02 -17.03
C ASP A 12 -21.39 -3.15 -15.86
N VAL A 13 -20.09 -3.20 -15.61
CA VAL A 13 -19.42 -2.34 -14.64
C VAL A 13 -18.68 -1.25 -15.39
N VAL A 14 -18.90 0.00 -15.00
CA VAL A 14 -18.30 1.17 -15.66
C VAL A 14 -17.45 1.96 -14.70
N VAL A 15 -16.42 2.62 -15.22
CA VAL A 15 -15.58 3.57 -14.47
C VAL A 15 -16.23 4.95 -14.58
N THR A 16 -16.61 5.52 -13.45
CA THR A 16 -17.29 6.83 -13.37
C THR A 16 -16.37 7.95 -12.89
N GLY A 17 -15.22 7.64 -12.33
CA GLY A 17 -14.23 8.60 -11.89
C GLY A 17 -12.84 8.01 -11.84
N VAL A 18 -11.84 8.86 -12.12
CA VAL A 18 -10.41 8.50 -12.04
C VAL A 18 -9.65 9.63 -11.37
N ALA A 19 -8.82 9.29 -10.41
CA ALA A 19 -7.81 10.19 -9.86
C ALA A 19 -6.52 9.41 -9.63
N MET A 20 -5.40 10.07 -9.86
CA MET A 20 -4.08 9.51 -9.58
C MET A 20 -3.07 10.62 -9.33
N THR A 21 -2.00 10.24 -8.65
CA THR A 21 -0.76 10.99 -8.57
C THR A 21 0.40 10.03 -8.81
N THR A 22 1.36 10.47 -9.57
CA THR A 22 2.48 9.63 -10.02
C THR A 22 3.79 10.43 -10.05
N ALA A 23 4.89 9.74 -10.28
CA ALA A 23 6.18 10.39 -10.54
C ALA A 23 6.19 11.21 -11.86
N LEU A 24 5.16 11.08 -12.70
CA LEU A 24 5.04 11.84 -13.95
C LEU A 24 4.21 13.12 -13.76
N ALA A 25 3.06 13.04 -13.09
CA ALA A 25 2.16 14.17 -12.88
C ALA A 25 1.31 14.00 -11.62
N VAL A 26 0.65 15.08 -11.21
CA VAL A 26 -0.23 15.14 -10.04
C VAL A 26 -1.68 14.76 -10.34
N ASP A 27 -1.99 14.44 -11.59
CA ASP A 27 -3.32 14.08 -12.06
C ASP A 27 -3.27 13.01 -13.17
N ALA A 28 -4.45 12.48 -13.50
CA ALA A 28 -4.58 11.40 -14.49
C ALA A 28 -4.27 11.87 -15.91
N GLU A 29 -4.73 13.07 -16.30
CA GLU A 29 -4.55 13.60 -17.65
C GLU A 29 -3.07 13.88 -17.92
N GLY A 30 -2.40 14.58 -17.01
CA GLY A 30 -0.97 14.86 -17.11
C GLY A 30 -0.12 13.59 -17.10
N THR A 31 -0.48 12.61 -16.28
CA THR A 31 0.19 11.30 -16.27
C THR A 31 0.03 10.60 -17.62
N TRP A 32 -1.19 10.53 -18.15
CA TRP A 32 -1.47 9.89 -19.42
C TRP A 32 -0.75 10.55 -20.58
N LYS A 33 -0.80 11.89 -20.65
CA LYS A 33 -0.09 12.66 -21.69
C LYS A 33 1.41 12.37 -21.67
N LYS A 34 2.05 12.42 -20.50
CA LYS A 34 3.49 12.17 -20.38
C LYS A 34 3.86 10.72 -20.69
N LEU A 35 2.99 9.76 -20.38
CA LEU A 35 3.17 8.37 -20.81
C LEU A 35 3.16 8.22 -22.33
N LEU A 36 2.19 8.87 -23.01
CA LEU A 36 2.12 8.85 -24.47
C LEU A 36 3.33 9.52 -25.13
N ASP A 37 3.87 10.58 -24.49
CA ASP A 37 5.07 11.27 -24.93
C ASP A 37 6.37 10.47 -24.63
N GLY A 38 6.27 9.29 -24.04
CA GLY A 38 7.42 8.44 -23.69
C GLY A 38 8.28 9.02 -22.56
N GLN A 39 7.76 9.94 -21.74
CA GLN A 39 8.53 10.53 -20.65
C GLN A 39 8.69 9.56 -19.49
N SER A 40 9.87 9.59 -18.84
CA SER A 40 10.15 8.84 -17.63
C SER A 40 9.91 9.70 -16.38
N GLY A 41 9.27 9.12 -15.36
CA GLY A 41 9.18 9.70 -14.03
C GLY A 41 10.36 9.35 -13.12
N ILE A 42 11.30 8.52 -13.60
CA ILE A 42 12.50 8.16 -12.83
C ILE A 42 13.50 9.30 -12.90
N ARG A 43 14.00 9.71 -11.73
CA ARG A 43 14.93 10.84 -11.55
C ARG A 43 16.05 10.46 -10.59
N THR A 44 17.11 11.24 -10.57
CA THR A 44 18.13 11.15 -9.53
C THR A 44 17.50 11.45 -8.18
N LEU A 45 17.79 10.62 -7.19
CA LEU A 45 17.36 10.81 -5.82
C LEU A 45 18.31 11.81 -5.15
N GLU A 46 17.76 12.94 -4.68
CA GLU A 46 18.48 13.98 -3.96
C GLU A 46 18.29 13.85 -2.43
N ASP A 47 17.71 12.74 -1.99
CA ASP A 47 17.42 12.50 -0.58
C ASP A 47 18.73 12.28 0.20
N PRO A 48 18.90 12.90 1.38
CA PRO A 48 20.12 12.82 2.17
C PRO A 48 20.54 11.39 2.52
N PHE A 49 19.61 10.49 2.71
CA PHE A 49 19.90 9.08 3.05
C PHE A 49 20.64 8.33 1.93
N VAL A 50 20.52 8.77 0.66
CA VAL A 50 21.22 8.15 -0.48
C VAL A 50 22.74 8.26 -0.30
N GLU A 51 23.20 9.42 0.14
CA GLU A 51 24.61 9.67 0.45
C GLU A 51 25.00 9.12 1.82
N GLU A 52 24.15 9.29 2.83
CA GLU A 52 24.39 8.82 4.20
C GLU A 52 24.67 7.31 4.24
N TYR A 53 23.88 6.52 3.49
CA TYR A 53 24.05 5.06 3.41
C TYR A 53 24.85 4.59 2.19
N ASN A 54 25.41 5.53 1.41
CA ASN A 54 26.13 5.23 0.17
C ASN A 54 25.40 4.20 -0.70
N LEU A 55 24.13 4.47 -0.99
CA LEU A 55 23.30 3.52 -1.71
C LEU A 55 23.80 3.29 -3.14
N PRO A 56 23.82 2.04 -3.60
CA PRO A 56 24.25 1.71 -4.98
C PRO A 56 23.23 2.18 -6.03
N VAL A 57 21.95 2.32 -5.66
CA VAL A 57 20.89 2.83 -6.53
C VAL A 57 20.60 4.27 -6.14
N ARG A 58 20.72 5.17 -7.12
CA ARG A 58 20.60 6.62 -6.94
C ARG A 58 19.51 7.23 -7.81
N ILE A 59 18.61 6.40 -8.31
CA ILE A 59 17.47 6.84 -9.12
C ILE A 59 16.18 6.23 -8.60
N GLY A 60 15.08 6.97 -8.71
CA GLY A 60 13.77 6.53 -8.28
C GLY A 60 12.63 7.41 -8.80
N GLY A 61 11.40 6.97 -8.60
CA GLY A 61 10.21 7.74 -8.93
C GLY A 61 9.63 8.37 -7.67
N HIS A 62 9.76 9.68 -7.53
CA HIS A 62 9.12 10.44 -6.45
C HIS A 62 7.86 11.13 -6.96
N LEU A 63 6.84 11.21 -6.12
CA LEU A 63 5.66 12.02 -6.40
C LEU A 63 6.06 13.50 -6.52
N LEU A 64 5.29 14.25 -7.30
CA LEU A 64 5.54 15.66 -7.59
C LEU A 64 4.82 16.60 -6.63
N GLU A 65 4.07 16.07 -5.70
CA GLU A 65 3.29 16.82 -4.71
C GLU A 65 3.44 16.22 -3.31
N ASP A 66 3.20 17.04 -2.32
CA ASP A 66 2.84 16.61 -0.98
C ASP A 66 1.32 16.75 -0.77
N PHE A 67 0.81 16.16 0.28
CA PHE A 67 -0.63 16.13 0.57
C PHE A 67 -1.01 16.99 1.77
N ASP A 68 -0.05 17.59 2.43
CA ASP A 68 -0.26 18.24 3.72
C ASP A 68 -1.18 19.47 3.64
N SER A 69 -1.18 20.18 2.50
CA SER A 69 -2.04 21.33 2.26
C SER A 69 -3.53 21.02 2.17
N GLU A 70 -3.88 19.77 1.82
CA GLU A 70 -5.28 19.32 1.68
C GLU A 70 -5.81 18.60 2.93
N LEU A 71 -5.00 18.53 3.98
CA LEU A 71 -5.31 17.78 5.18
C LEU A 71 -5.46 18.70 6.40
N SER A 72 -6.38 18.36 7.29
CA SER A 72 -6.55 19.03 8.56
C SER A 72 -5.38 18.76 9.51
N ARG A 73 -5.17 19.64 10.51
CA ARG A 73 -4.15 19.43 11.55
C ARG A 73 -4.29 18.13 12.33
N VAL A 74 -5.48 17.55 12.38
CA VAL A 74 -5.73 16.27 13.04
C VAL A 74 -5.25 15.13 12.16
N GLU A 75 -5.58 15.17 10.87
CA GLU A 75 -5.16 14.19 9.89
C GLU A 75 -3.63 14.15 9.76
N LEU A 76 -2.99 15.32 9.68
CA LEU A 76 -1.53 15.42 9.61
C LEU A 76 -0.80 14.71 10.75
N ARG A 77 -1.41 14.64 11.94
CA ARG A 77 -0.83 14.00 13.12
C ARG A 77 -1.20 12.54 13.30
N ARG A 78 -2.24 12.07 12.62
CA ARG A 78 -2.80 10.72 12.83
C ARG A 78 -2.57 9.78 11.68
N LEU A 79 -2.30 10.30 10.49
CA LEU A 79 -2.16 9.53 9.27
C LEU A 79 -0.69 9.35 8.92
N SER A 80 -0.34 8.13 8.50
CA SER A 80 0.93 7.88 7.82
C SER A 80 0.94 8.56 6.45
N TYR A 81 2.11 8.65 5.83
CA TYR A 81 2.23 9.23 4.49
C TYR A 81 1.30 8.54 3.48
N LEU A 82 1.25 7.21 3.50
CA LEU A 82 0.41 6.41 2.61
C LEU A 82 -1.09 6.67 2.84
N GLN A 83 -1.48 6.83 4.11
CA GLN A 83 -2.86 7.18 4.47
C GLN A 83 -3.23 8.61 4.05
N LYS A 84 -2.32 9.57 4.18
CA LYS A 84 -2.49 10.94 3.69
C LYS A 84 -2.75 10.96 2.18
N MET A 85 -1.90 10.28 1.42
CA MET A 85 -2.05 10.12 -0.03
C MET A 85 -3.40 9.50 -0.38
N SER A 86 -3.77 8.40 0.28
CA SER A 86 -5.04 7.71 0.04
C SER A 86 -6.24 8.59 0.34
N THR A 87 -6.19 9.36 1.42
CA THR A 87 -7.26 10.30 1.80
C THR A 87 -7.46 11.36 0.72
N VAL A 88 -6.38 12.01 0.28
CA VAL A 88 -6.45 13.09 -0.73
C VAL A 88 -6.88 12.55 -2.08
N VAL A 89 -6.25 11.47 -2.57
CA VAL A 89 -6.62 10.87 -3.87
C VAL A 89 -8.02 10.26 -3.81
N GLY A 90 -8.42 9.69 -2.67
CA GLY A 90 -9.78 9.20 -2.43
C GLY A 90 -10.84 10.32 -2.53
N ARG A 91 -10.58 11.49 -1.96
CA ARG A 91 -11.44 12.68 -2.13
C ARG A 91 -11.52 13.14 -3.58
N ARG A 92 -10.37 13.20 -4.25
CA ARG A 92 -10.29 13.62 -5.66
C ARG A 92 -11.06 12.66 -6.57
N VAL A 93 -10.96 11.34 -6.40
CA VAL A 93 -11.71 10.38 -7.22
C VAL A 93 -13.21 10.46 -6.96
N TRP A 94 -13.62 10.65 -5.70
CA TRP A 94 -15.03 10.80 -5.36
C TRP A 94 -15.65 12.05 -5.98
N GLN A 95 -14.93 13.19 -5.91
CA GLN A 95 -15.31 14.43 -6.57
C GLN A 95 -15.34 14.29 -8.11
N ASN A 96 -14.35 13.65 -8.69
CA ASN A 96 -14.27 13.42 -10.14
C ASN A 96 -15.43 12.54 -10.64
N ALA A 97 -15.91 11.61 -9.83
CA ALA A 97 -17.11 10.81 -10.10
C ALA A 97 -18.42 11.59 -9.91
N GLY A 98 -18.38 12.88 -9.57
CA GLY A 98 -19.55 13.73 -9.34
C GLY A 98 -20.15 13.59 -7.93
N SER A 99 -19.40 13.07 -6.97
CA SER A 99 -19.83 12.88 -5.58
C SER A 99 -21.20 12.17 -5.48
N PRO A 100 -21.34 10.95 -6.01
CA PRO A 100 -22.62 10.29 -6.17
C PRO A 100 -23.29 10.03 -4.81
N GLU A 101 -24.61 10.22 -4.76
CA GLU A 101 -25.43 9.75 -3.65
C GLU A 101 -25.55 8.22 -3.71
N VAL A 102 -25.23 7.54 -2.61
CA VAL A 102 -25.28 6.08 -2.51
C VAL A 102 -25.69 5.65 -1.11
N ASP A 103 -26.44 4.56 -1.02
CA ASP A 103 -26.62 3.87 0.26
C ASP A 103 -25.23 3.35 0.72
N THR A 104 -24.75 3.85 1.84
CA THR A 104 -23.41 3.49 2.35
C THR A 104 -23.29 1.98 2.61
N ARG A 105 -24.41 1.25 2.81
CA ARG A 105 -24.43 -0.21 2.90
C ARG A 105 -24.16 -0.91 1.56
N ARG A 106 -24.19 -0.16 0.46
CA ARG A 106 -23.93 -0.58 -0.90
C ARG A 106 -22.66 0.02 -1.49
N LEU A 107 -21.90 0.77 -0.68
CA LEU A 107 -20.63 1.36 -1.04
C LEU A 107 -19.47 0.52 -0.50
N MET A 108 -18.55 0.16 -1.37
CA MET A 108 -17.35 -0.61 -1.07
C MET A 108 -16.08 0.21 -1.28
N VAL A 109 -15.04 -0.10 -0.54
CA VAL A 109 -13.68 0.40 -0.77
C VAL A 109 -12.71 -0.78 -0.88
N SER A 110 -11.91 -0.81 -1.95
CA SER A 110 -10.86 -1.82 -2.16
C SER A 110 -9.59 -1.12 -2.62
N ILE A 111 -8.62 -0.94 -1.72
CA ILE A 111 -7.35 -0.26 -2.02
C ILE A 111 -6.20 -1.18 -1.64
N GLY A 112 -5.43 -1.60 -2.65
CA GLY A 112 -4.30 -2.49 -2.49
C GLY A 112 -2.98 -1.75 -2.24
N THR A 113 -2.08 -2.39 -1.53
CA THR A 113 -0.69 -1.95 -1.32
C THR A 113 0.21 -3.16 -1.14
N GLY A 114 1.46 -3.06 -1.56
CA GLY A 114 2.43 -4.13 -1.39
C GLY A 114 2.97 -4.25 0.02
N MET A 115 3.28 -3.12 0.67
CA MET A 115 3.98 -3.09 1.95
C MET A 115 3.27 -2.30 3.04
N GLY A 116 2.25 -1.53 2.71
CA GLY A 116 1.67 -0.58 3.65
C GLY A 116 2.65 0.55 4.00
N SER A 117 2.48 1.15 5.16
CA SER A 117 3.39 2.20 5.68
C SER A 117 4.47 1.59 6.58
N SER A 118 5.31 0.71 6.01
CA SER A 118 6.36 0.01 6.76
C SER A 118 7.36 0.94 7.44
N GLU A 119 7.56 2.15 6.90
CA GLU A 119 8.38 3.21 7.50
C GLU A 119 7.93 3.58 8.92
N GLU A 120 6.63 3.57 9.19
CA GLU A 120 6.08 3.89 10.51
C GLU A 120 6.53 2.89 11.57
N LEU A 121 6.68 1.62 11.20
CA LEU A 121 7.18 0.59 12.10
C LEU A 121 8.67 0.81 12.42
N VAL A 122 9.45 1.21 11.41
CA VAL A 122 10.88 1.51 11.58
C VAL A 122 11.05 2.74 12.49
N PHE A 123 10.34 3.82 12.22
CA PHE A 123 10.38 5.03 13.06
C PHE A 123 9.96 4.75 14.51
N ALA A 124 8.93 3.93 14.71
CA ALA A 124 8.51 3.51 16.04
C ALA A 124 9.59 2.70 16.78
N TYR A 125 10.25 1.79 16.07
CA TYR A 125 11.33 0.99 16.61
C TYR A 125 12.53 1.85 17.00
N ASP A 126 12.93 2.78 16.15
CA ASP A 126 14.03 3.71 16.42
C ASP A 126 13.70 4.64 17.59
N ALA A 127 12.49 5.17 17.64
CA ALA A 127 12.01 5.98 18.75
C ALA A 127 12.04 5.20 20.08
N MET A 128 11.60 3.95 20.05
CA MET A 128 11.64 3.06 21.20
C MET A 128 13.09 2.81 21.68
N ARG A 129 13.98 2.53 20.76
CA ARG A 129 15.39 2.31 21.08
C ARG A 129 16.08 3.55 21.64
N ALA A 130 15.82 4.71 21.05
CA ALA A 130 16.47 5.96 21.45
C ALA A 130 15.91 6.56 22.75
N LYS A 131 14.59 6.47 22.99
CA LYS A 131 13.89 7.22 24.03
C LYS A 131 12.94 6.37 24.90
N GLY A 132 12.93 5.05 24.68
CA GLY A 132 12.06 4.11 25.39
C GLY A 132 10.61 4.06 24.88
N LEU A 133 9.83 3.13 25.42
CA LEU A 133 8.47 2.82 24.96
C LEU A 133 7.51 4.03 24.93
N ARG A 134 7.70 4.99 25.83
CA ARG A 134 6.85 6.20 25.91
C ARG A 134 6.99 7.13 24.68
N ALA A 135 8.05 6.97 23.89
CA ALA A 135 8.25 7.74 22.66
C ALA A 135 7.51 7.15 21.45
N VAL A 136 7.02 5.92 21.57
CA VAL A 136 6.25 5.27 20.48
C VAL A 136 4.83 5.81 20.46
N SER A 137 4.37 6.23 19.28
CA SER A 137 3.00 6.67 19.10
C SER A 137 2.01 5.55 19.42
N PRO A 138 0.94 5.79 20.19
CA PRO A 138 -0.12 4.81 20.40
C PRO A 138 -0.88 4.48 19.10
N LEU A 139 -0.73 5.30 18.07
CA LEU A 139 -1.38 5.13 16.76
C LEU A 139 -0.51 4.33 15.77
N VAL A 140 0.72 3.95 16.13
CA VAL A 140 1.67 3.32 15.20
C VAL A 140 1.07 2.09 14.52
N VAL A 141 0.33 1.25 15.26
CA VAL A 141 -0.25 0.02 14.70
C VAL A 141 -1.21 0.34 13.55
N GLN A 142 -2.14 1.27 13.77
CA GLN A 142 -3.09 1.66 12.72
C GLN A 142 -2.43 2.44 11.58
N MET A 143 -1.28 3.10 11.82
CA MET A 143 -0.55 3.84 10.81
C MET A 143 0.21 2.91 9.86
N TYR A 144 0.85 1.84 10.39
CA TYR A 144 1.66 0.96 9.53
C TYR A 144 0.88 -0.18 8.88
N MET A 145 -0.32 -0.54 9.39
CA MET A 145 -1.08 -1.67 8.85
C MET A 145 -1.41 -1.50 7.36
N PRO A 146 -1.24 -2.54 6.52
CA PRO A 146 -1.54 -2.45 5.08
C PRO A 146 -2.97 -2.04 4.75
N ASN A 147 -3.93 -2.33 5.63
CA ASN A 147 -5.33 -1.91 5.42
C ASN A 147 -5.59 -0.43 5.74
N GLY A 148 -4.60 0.30 6.27
CA GLY A 148 -4.72 1.71 6.62
C GLY A 148 -5.27 2.59 5.50
N PRO A 149 -4.73 2.51 4.27
CA PRO A 149 -5.21 3.25 3.10
C PRO A 149 -6.70 3.05 2.79
N ALA A 150 -7.14 1.79 2.74
CA ALA A 150 -8.56 1.50 2.50
C ALA A 150 -9.43 1.93 3.67
N ALA A 151 -8.93 1.78 4.90
CA ALA A 151 -9.67 2.13 6.11
C ALA A 151 -9.95 3.64 6.20
N VAL A 152 -8.98 4.51 5.90
CA VAL A 152 -9.20 5.97 5.97
C VAL A 152 -10.21 6.44 4.93
N VAL A 153 -10.15 5.92 3.70
CA VAL A 153 -11.13 6.23 2.64
C VAL A 153 -12.50 5.64 3.00
N GLY A 154 -12.54 4.41 3.49
CA GLY A 154 -13.79 3.75 3.90
C GLY A 154 -14.49 4.47 5.05
N LEU A 155 -13.74 4.97 6.03
CA LEU A 155 -14.29 5.77 7.13
C LEU A 155 -14.83 7.11 6.65
N GLU A 156 -14.13 7.79 5.77
CA GLU A 156 -14.55 9.09 5.23
C GLU A 156 -15.83 8.97 4.40
N LEU A 157 -15.90 7.98 3.53
CA LEU A 157 -17.07 7.72 2.69
C LEU A 157 -18.17 6.91 3.40
N GLN A 158 -17.92 6.49 4.64
CA GLN A 158 -18.83 5.65 5.43
C GLN A 158 -19.21 4.33 4.73
N ALA A 159 -18.27 3.77 3.97
CA ALA A 159 -18.48 2.51 3.24
C ALA A 159 -18.76 1.33 4.19
N LYS A 160 -19.82 0.57 3.91
CA LYS A 160 -20.31 -0.54 4.75
C LYS A 160 -20.53 -1.85 3.99
N ALA A 161 -20.46 -1.84 2.65
CA ALA A 161 -20.52 -3.07 1.84
C ALA A 161 -19.20 -3.88 1.93
N GLY A 162 -18.12 -3.23 2.34
CA GLY A 162 -16.81 -3.85 2.55
C GLY A 162 -15.69 -2.83 2.44
N VAL A 163 -14.67 -3.00 3.27
CA VAL A 163 -13.42 -2.24 3.19
C VAL A 163 -12.27 -3.24 3.24
N CYS A 164 -11.55 -3.40 2.17
CA CYS A 164 -10.51 -4.42 2.04
C CYS A 164 -9.26 -3.93 1.34
N THR A 165 -8.17 -4.62 1.61
CA THR A 165 -6.85 -4.31 1.07
C THR A 165 -6.21 -5.59 0.55
N PRO A 166 -6.32 -5.88 -0.74
CA PRO A 166 -5.53 -6.92 -1.37
C PRO A 166 -4.04 -6.59 -1.30
N VAL A 167 -3.24 -7.61 -0.98
CA VAL A 167 -1.78 -7.52 -0.93
C VAL A 167 -1.21 -8.54 -1.90
N ALA A 168 -0.74 -8.07 -3.06
CA ALA A 168 -0.21 -8.89 -4.14
C ALA A 168 1.05 -8.23 -4.75
N ALA A 169 1.93 -7.71 -3.90
CA ALA A 169 3.12 -6.96 -4.30
C ALA A 169 2.77 -5.86 -5.32
N CYS A 170 3.52 -5.74 -6.43
CA CYS A 170 3.28 -4.72 -7.47
C CYS A 170 1.90 -4.84 -8.15
N ALA A 171 1.21 -5.97 -8.02
CA ALA A 171 -0.11 -6.21 -8.60
C ALA A 171 -1.27 -5.85 -7.66
N SER A 172 -1.00 -5.35 -6.44
CA SER A 172 -2.02 -5.08 -5.42
C SER A 172 -3.13 -4.16 -5.90
N GLY A 173 -2.79 -3.11 -6.67
CA GLY A 173 -3.77 -2.18 -7.23
C GLY A 173 -4.70 -2.85 -8.24
N SER A 174 -4.15 -3.69 -9.13
CA SER A 174 -4.94 -4.46 -10.10
C SER A 174 -5.85 -5.48 -9.41
N GLU A 175 -5.35 -6.15 -8.37
CA GLU A 175 -6.16 -7.09 -7.60
C GLU A 175 -7.28 -6.38 -6.83
N ALA A 176 -7.04 -5.15 -6.36
CA ALA A 176 -8.05 -4.33 -5.70
C ALA A 176 -9.19 -3.96 -6.68
N ILE A 177 -8.86 -3.61 -7.93
CA ILE A 177 -9.84 -3.34 -8.98
C ILE A 177 -10.62 -4.62 -9.32
N ALA A 178 -9.95 -5.75 -9.48
CA ALA A 178 -10.59 -7.03 -9.75
C ALA A 178 -11.54 -7.46 -8.62
N ASN A 179 -11.14 -7.23 -7.37
CA ASN A 179 -11.98 -7.49 -6.21
C ASN A 179 -13.23 -6.60 -6.20
N ALA A 180 -13.08 -5.31 -6.47
CA ALA A 180 -14.21 -4.38 -6.59
C ALA A 180 -15.17 -4.80 -7.70
N TRP A 181 -14.66 -5.15 -8.88
CA TRP A 181 -15.45 -5.64 -9.99
C TRP A 181 -16.28 -6.88 -9.62
N ARG A 182 -15.67 -7.87 -8.95
CA ARG A 182 -16.38 -9.08 -8.50
C ARG A 182 -17.56 -8.74 -7.60
N ASN A 183 -17.35 -7.87 -6.60
CA ASN A 183 -18.41 -7.47 -5.66
C ASN A 183 -19.55 -6.72 -6.35
N LEU A 184 -19.24 -5.87 -7.34
CA LEU A 184 -20.26 -5.18 -8.15
C LEU A 184 -21.05 -6.17 -9.00
N VAL A 185 -20.40 -7.09 -9.69
CA VAL A 185 -21.03 -8.10 -10.55
C VAL A 185 -21.92 -9.05 -9.75
N TYR A 186 -21.49 -9.44 -8.56
CA TYR A 186 -22.30 -10.32 -7.68
C TYR A 186 -23.38 -9.55 -6.89
N GLY A 187 -23.49 -8.25 -7.08
CA GLY A 187 -24.51 -7.43 -6.44
C GLY A 187 -24.29 -7.23 -4.94
N GLU A 188 -23.07 -7.36 -4.44
CA GLU A 188 -22.73 -7.08 -3.04
C GLU A 188 -22.53 -5.58 -2.79
N ALA A 189 -22.16 -4.83 -3.83
CA ALA A 189 -22.07 -3.38 -3.83
C ALA A 189 -22.68 -2.77 -5.10
N ASP A 190 -23.03 -1.49 -5.06
CA ASP A 190 -23.50 -0.72 -6.22
C ASP A 190 -22.42 0.24 -6.72
N ILE A 191 -21.58 0.74 -5.81
CA ILE A 191 -20.45 1.60 -6.10
C ILE A 191 -19.22 1.07 -5.34
N ALA A 192 -18.05 1.12 -5.99
CA ALA A 192 -16.79 0.79 -5.39
C ALA A 192 -15.74 1.88 -5.66
N VAL A 193 -15.06 2.33 -4.62
CA VAL A 193 -13.81 3.08 -4.76
C VAL A 193 -12.67 2.08 -4.68
N CYS A 194 -11.87 1.97 -5.74
CA CYS A 194 -10.83 0.95 -5.82
C CYS A 194 -9.57 1.46 -6.52
N GLY A 195 -8.46 0.83 -6.23
CA GLY A 195 -7.16 1.15 -6.81
C GLY A 195 -6.01 0.68 -5.96
N GLY A 196 -4.85 1.28 -6.14
CA GLY A 196 -3.64 0.95 -5.37
C GLY A 196 -2.90 2.19 -4.94
N VAL A 197 -2.22 2.08 -3.81
CA VAL A 197 -1.30 3.08 -3.30
C VAL A 197 -0.01 2.40 -2.88
N GLU A 198 1.11 3.09 -3.07
CA GLU A 198 2.40 2.58 -2.62
C GLU A 198 3.24 3.74 -2.07
N THR A 199 3.99 3.46 -1.03
CA THR A 199 4.92 4.41 -0.45
C THR A 199 6.33 4.13 -0.98
N ARG A 200 7.15 5.15 -0.99
CA ARG A 200 8.59 4.96 -1.10
C ARG A 200 9.12 4.42 0.22
N ILE A 201 10.07 3.51 0.17
CA ILE A 201 10.84 3.13 1.34
C ILE A 201 11.90 4.22 1.53
N GLU A 202 11.59 5.24 2.33
CA GLU A 202 12.59 6.18 2.80
C GLU A 202 13.42 5.51 3.88
N ALA A 203 14.72 5.38 3.61
CA ALA A 203 15.78 5.13 4.58
C ALA A 203 15.51 4.02 5.62
N VAL A 204 15.17 2.84 5.16
CA VAL A 204 15.65 1.66 5.87
C VAL A 204 17.00 1.35 5.23
N PRO A 205 18.13 1.57 5.90
CA PRO A 205 19.39 1.08 5.36
C PRO A 205 19.18 -0.43 5.14
N PRO A 206 19.48 -0.96 3.96
CA PRO A 206 19.46 -2.40 3.80
C PRO A 206 20.44 -2.94 4.82
N ALA A 207 19.91 -3.62 5.85
CA ALA A 207 20.76 -4.33 6.77
C ALA A 207 21.66 -5.23 5.91
N THR A 208 22.96 -5.09 6.06
CA THR A 208 23.90 -5.91 5.29
C THR A 208 23.57 -7.37 5.53
N PRO A 209 23.81 -8.29 4.58
CA PRO A 209 23.61 -9.72 4.82
C PRO A 209 24.29 -10.20 6.10
N THR A 210 25.38 -9.58 6.48
CA THR A 210 26.13 -9.85 7.72
C THR A 210 25.36 -9.40 8.97
N GLU A 211 24.73 -8.23 8.95
CA GLU A 211 23.91 -7.73 10.06
C GLU A 211 22.62 -8.54 10.21
N VAL A 212 21.94 -8.86 9.09
CA VAL A 212 20.80 -9.77 9.11
C VAL A 212 21.17 -11.13 9.65
N ALA A 213 22.31 -11.68 9.23
CA ALA A 213 22.78 -12.98 9.72
C ALA A 213 23.19 -12.93 11.20
N ALA A 214 23.74 -11.81 11.69
CA ALA A 214 24.06 -11.60 13.10
C ALA A 214 22.76 -11.53 13.94
N TRP A 215 21.81 -10.73 13.49
CA TRP A 215 20.50 -10.57 14.12
C TRP A 215 19.70 -11.90 14.17
N LEU A 216 19.67 -12.64 13.07
CA LEU A 216 19.02 -13.96 13.02
C LEU A 216 19.70 -14.96 13.97
N ARG A 217 21.04 -14.92 14.11
CA ARG A 217 21.75 -15.77 15.08
C ARG A 217 21.45 -15.39 16.52
N GLU A 218 21.34 -14.11 16.82
CA GLU A 218 21.00 -13.63 18.15
C GLU A 218 19.58 -14.04 18.56
N LEU A 219 18.60 -13.88 17.66
CA LEU A 219 17.18 -14.16 17.93
C LEU A 219 16.82 -15.65 17.88
N ALA A 220 17.38 -16.38 16.96
CA ALA A 220 16.96 -17.75 16.64
C ALA A 220 18.12 -18.74 16.48
N GLY A 221 19.35 -18.35 16.86
CA GLY A 221 20.55 -19.16 16.66
C GLY A 221 20.42 -20.61 17.16
N PRO A 222 20.03 -20.83 18.41
CA PRO A 222 19.87 -22.20 18.95
C PRO A 222 18.81 -23.00 18.20
N ASP A 223 17.69 -22.39 17.84
CA ASP A 223 16.60 -23.05 17.11
C ASP A 223 16.98 -23.34 15.65
N LEU A 224 17.72 -22.45 15.00
CA LEU A 224 18.19 -22.64 13.63
C LEU A 224 19.22 -23.78 13.55
N ASP A 225 20.11 -23.89 14.52
CA ASP A 225 21.11 -24.96 14.58
C ASP A 225 20.45 -26.31 14.86
N ALA A 226 19.47 -26.36 15.75
CA ALA A 226 18.67 -27.56 16.01
C ALA A 226 17.90 -28.02 14.76
N ARG A 227 17.30 -27.11 14.03
CA ARG A 227 16.61 -27.42 12.76
C ARG A 227 17.56 -27.85 11.64
N ARG A 228 18.74 -27.24 11.54
CA ARG A 228 19.78 -27.68 10.60
C ARG A 228 20.24 -29.09 10.87
N GLN A 229 20.49 -29.44 12.13
CA GLN A 229 20.86 -30.78 12.54
C GLN A 229 19.76 -31.80 12.24
N THR A 230 18.50 -31.41 12.46
CA THR A 230 17.34 -32.25 12.16
C THR A 230 17.21 -32.48 10.66
N LEU A 231 17.36 -31.44 9.82
CA LEU A 231 17.34 -31.55 8.37
C LEU A 231 18.49 -32.40 7.81
N ALA A 232 19.71 -32.22 8.34
CA ALA A 232 20.85 -33.05 7.96
C ALA A 232 20.60 -34.54 8.25
N ARG A 233 20.04 -34.87 9.44
CA ARG A 233 19.68 -36.26 9.78
C ARG A 233 18.59 -36.83 8.84
N LEU A 234 17.64 -36.01 8.37
CA LEU A 234 16.59 -36.45 7.46
C LEU A 234 17.11 -36.68 6.04
N VAL A 235 18.08 -35.86 5.60
CA VAL A 235 18.73 -35.98 4.28
C VAL A 235 19.66 -37.21 4.26
N ASP A 236 20.36 -37.48 5.35
CA ASP A 236 21.31 -38.61 5.46
C ASP A 236 20.61 -39.93 5.86
N ALA A 237 19.31 -39.91 6.16
CA ALA A 237 18.56 -41.13 6.45
C ALA A 237 18.46 -42.02 5.22
N PRO A 238 18.90 -43.28 5.25
CA PRO A 238 18.78 -44.18 4.12
C PRO A 238 17.31 -44.34 3.71
N SER A 239 17.01 -44.14 2.44
CA SER A 239 15.69 -44.40 1.87
C SER A 239 15.33 -45.88 2.11
N THR A 240 14.36 -46.11 2.99
CA THR A 240 13.78 -47.45 3.15
C THR A 240 13.15 -47.88 1.83
N PRO A 241 13.58 -48.98 1.19
CA PRO A 241 12.92 -49.48 0.00
C PRO A 241 11.49 -49.92 0.34
N ARG A 242 10.52 -49.48 -0.47
CA ARG A 242 9.14 -50.00 -0.44
C ARG A 242 9.08 -51.39 -1.05
#